data_a72d5eeea944cc22f0a924df453ba6f5
#
_entry.id   a72d5eeea944cc22f0a924df453ba6f5
#
_cell.length_a   1.000
_cell.length_b   1.000
_cell.length_c   1.000
_cell.angle_alpha   90.00
_cell.angle_beta   90.00
_cell.angle_gamma   90.00
#
_symmetry.space_group_name_H-M   'P 1'
#
loop_
_entity.id
_entity.type
_entity.pdbx_description
1 polymer ?
#
loop_
_entity_poly.entity_id
_entity_poly.type
_entity_poly.pdbx_seq_one_letter_code
_entity_poly.pdbx_strand_id
1 'polypeptide(L)'
;MALLTRRRALFGLGGLSLGLLGARCALPGWLRHGPPRALEGEVAAEVERLFADVDRSKLWDLHVHLVGRGVGTQAFVGRELTSRLSPWKNLQYEIYAAAAGLSTDADTPDRAYLERLLALHRLGNPQGKLVLLAFDQFVDETGQERPEHSELFTPNEYVLEVARENPDVVACASVHPYRKDALARLEGALDAGARMVKWLPNAMGIDPREPRCGPFYRVLAERRVPLLTHTGEEQAVDAKEAQAFGNPTRLWPALDAGVTVIAAHLATTGACLDEAATMEAAHEGAGPSCFAVLRDMLRDPRTEGRLYTDLSATLQVNRAGAFLAEILADTALHPRLVNGSDYPLPAIDPLVSTRYLVRAGLLAEEDRALCNIVFAHNPLLFDYVLKRKVRVVLEGQERRFPPSVFETAGLFEGARA
;
A
#
# COMPACT_ATOMS: atom_id res chain seq x y z
N MET A 1 13.70 12.07 28.49
CA MET A 1 13.40 10.65 28.71
C MET A 1 11.93 10.35 29.07
N ALA A 2 10.96 11.21 28.75
CA ALA A 2 9.54 11.02 29.09
C ALA A 2 8.57 10.99 27.88
N LEU A 3 9.09 10.98 26.66
CA LEU A 3 8.26 11.01 25.41
C LEU A 3 8.14 9.64 24.71
N LEU A 4 8.91 8.63 25.14
CA LEU A 4 8.94 7.31 24.51
C LEU A 4 7.88 6.32 25.03
N THR A 5 7.26 6.61 26.18
CA THR A 5 6.29 5.71 26.83
C THR A 5 4.84 5.91 26.37
N ARG A 6 4.52 6.99 25.65
CA ARG A 6 3.17 7.23 25.12
C ARG A 6 2.91 6.63 23.72
N ARG A 7 3.94 6.23 22.97
CA ARG A 7 3.80 5.59 21.66
C ARG A 7 3.27 4.15 21.71
N ARG A 8 3.48 3.44 22.83
CA ARG A 8 2.94 2.07 23.03
C ARG A 8 1.47 2.03 23.42
N ALA A 9 0.87 3.16 23.79
CA ALA A 9 -0.51 3.21 24.30
C ALA A 9 -1.59 3.34 23.20
N LEU A 10 -1.24 3.61 21.95
CA LEU A 10 -2.24 3.72 20.85
C LEU A 10 -2.45 2.42 20.09
N PHE A 11 -1.53 1.47 20.15
CA PHE A 11 -1.71 0.09 19.67
C PHE A 11 -1.88 -0.92 20.81
N GLY A 12 -1.67 -0.50 22.05
CA GLY A 12 -2.01 -1.25 23.24
C GLY A 12 -3.38 -0.85 23.75
N LEU A 13 -4.46 -1.19 23.06
CA LEU A 13 -5.80 -1.30 23.66
C LEU A 13 -5.86 -2.52 24.61
N GLY A 14 -4.80 -2.71 25.36
CA GLY A 14 -4.75 -3.60 26.50
C GLY A 14 -5.27 -2.88 27.74
N GLY A 15 -6.59 -2.75 27.90
CA GLY A 15 -7.15 -2.17 29.12
C GLY A 15 -8.61 -1.81 29.06
N LEU A 16 -9.44 -2.57 28.36
CA LEU A 16 -10.89 -2.54 28.53
C LEU A 16 -11.42 -3.98 28.46
N SER A 17 -10.95 -4.80 29.39
CA SER A 17 -11.66 -5.99 29.79
C SER A 17 -12.75 -5.56 30.76
N LEU A 18 -14.00 -5.47 30.27
CA LEU A 18 -15.25 -5.75 30.99
C LEU A 18 -16.43 -5.31 30.10
N GLY A 19 -17.21 -6.29 29.63
CA GLY A 19 -18.59 -6.03 29.25
C GLY A 19 -18.99 -6.08 27.79
N LEU A 20 -18.45 -6.97 26.95
CA LEU A 20 -18.92 -7.17 25.58
C LEU A 20 -19.36 -8.62 25.28
N LEU A 21 -20.13 -9.18 26.14
CA LEU A 21 -21.01 -10.31 25.82
C LEU A 21 -22.39 -9.70 25.47
N GLY A 22 -22.71 -9.60 24.18
CA GLY A 22 -24.08 -9.39 23.73
C GLY A 22 -24.43 -8.14 22.93
N ALA A 23 -23.51 -7.20 22.66
CA ALA A 23 -23.82 -6.09 21.73
C ALA A 23 -23.11 -6.36 20.38
N ARG A 24 -23.88 -6.45 19.29
CA ARG A 24 -23.39 -6.07 17.97
C ARG A 24 -23.01 -4.59 18.11
N CYS A 25 -21.77 -4.30 18.45
CA CYS A 25 -21.24 -2.95 18.37
C CYS A 25 -21.26 -2.58 16.88
N ALA A 26 -22.31 -1.86 16.47
CA ALA A 26 -22.29 -1.19 15.20
C ALA A 26 -21.04 -0.32 15.20
N LEU A 27 -20.13 -0.55 14.24
CA LEU A 27 -18.99 0.35 14.04
C LEU A 27 -19.52 1.79 13.99
N PRO A 28 -18.82 2.76 14.60
CA PRO A 28 -19.23 4.15 14.58
C PRO A 28 -19.54 4.60 13.14
N GLY A 29 -20.63 5.29 12.94
CA GLY A 29 -21.08 5.72 11.61
C GLY A 29 -20.03 6.54 10.83
N TRP A 30 -19.10 7.20 11.53
CA TRP A 30 -18.00 7.95 10.93
C TRP A 30 -16.92 7.07 10.27
N LEU A 31 -16.86 5.77 10.56
CA LEU A 31 -16.01 4.82 9.84
C LEU A 31 -16.61 4.38 8.50
N ARG A 32 -17.90 4.67 8.26
CA ARG A 32 -18.57 4.28 7.03
C ARG A 32 -18.69 5.49 6.11
N HIS A 33 -17.99 5.44 4.99
CA HIS A 33 -18.19 6.46 3.97
C HIS A 33 -19.54 6.27 3.27
N GLY A 34 -20.24 7.36 3.03
CA GLY A 34 -21.39 7.39 2.14
C GLY A 34 -20.99 7.03 0.69
N PRO A 35 -21.95 7.03 -0.26
CA PRO A 35 -21.65 6.85 -1.68
C PRO A 35 -20.67 7.94 -2.15
N PRO A 36 -19.77 7.63 -3.12
CA PRO A 36 -18.90 8.63 -3.72
C PRO A 36 -19.71 9.82 -4.27
N ARG A 37 -19.21 11.03 -4.07
CA ARG A 37 -19.87 12.26 -4.53
C ARG A 37 -18.87 13.18 -5.20
N ALA A 38 -19.33 13.85 -6.26
CA ALA A 38 -18.56 14.91 -6.89
C ALA A 38 -18.33 16.08 -5.91
N LEU A 39 -17.21 16.74 -6.05
CA LEU A 39 -16.95 18.02 -5.39
C LEU A 39 -17.62 19.13 -6.19
N GLU A 40 -18.06 20.19 -5.50
CA GLU A 40 -18.77 21.31 -6.12
C GLU A 40 -18.20 22.65 -5.65
N GLY A 41 -18.49 23.72 -6.39
CA GLY A 41 -18.16 25.10 -6.04
C GLY A 41 -16.67 25.37 -5.86
N GLU A 42 -16.32 26.15 -4.86
CA GLU A 42 -14.94 26.56 -4.58
C GLU A 42 -14.02 25.40 -4.23
N VAL A 43 -14.53 24.36 -3.57
CA VAL A 43 -13.77 23.15 -3.22
C VAL A 43 -13.33 22.40 -4.48
N ALA A 44 -14.24 22.22 -5.45
CA ALA A 44 -13.92 21.61 -6.72
C ALA A 44 -12.86 22.43 -7.48
N ALA A 45 -13.02 23.75 -7.52
CA ALA A 45 -12.08 24.65 -8.19
C ALA A 45 -10.69 24.64 -7.52
N GLU A 46 -10.63 24.50 -6.18
CA GLU A 46 -9.34 24.40 -5.48
C GLU A 46 -8.65 23.05 -5.75
N VAL A 47 -9.40 21.96 -5.76
CA VAL A 47 -8.86 20.65 -6.11
C VAL A 47 -8.38 20.62 -7.56
N GLU A 48 -9.13 21.23 -8.51
CA GLU A 48 -8.70 21.33 -9.91
C GLU A 48 -7.35 22.07 -10.05
N ARG A 49 -7.09 23.09 -9.24
CA ARG A 49 -5.78 23.78 -9.24
C ARG A 49 -4.63 22.87 -8.84
N LEU A 50 -4.88 21.82 -8.03
CA LEU A 50 -3.85 20.84 -7.68
C LEU A 50 -3.48 19.89 -8.83
N PHE A 51 -4.27 19.86 -9.89
CA PHE A 51 -3.97 19.10 -11.10
C PHE A 51 -3.38 19.97 -12.22
N ALA A 52 -3.30 21.30 -12.05
CA ALA A 52 -2.93 22.23 -13.14
C ALA A 52 -1.51 22.01 -13.68
N ASP A 53 -0.62 21.47 -12.85
CA ASP A 53 0.79 21.21 -13.17
C ASP A 53 1.11 19.71 -13.37
N VAL A 54 0.07 18.86 -13.45
CA VAL A 54 0.20 17.40 -13.60
C VAL A 54 -0.47 16.94 -14.90
N ASP A 55 0.21 16.10 -15.67
CA ASP A 55 -0.44 15.35 -16.75
C ASP A 55 -1.31 14.24 -16.15
N ARG A 56 -2.62 14.51 -16.06
CA ARG A 56 -3.60 13.60 -15.42
C ARG A 56 -3.64 12.22 -16.08
N SER A 57 -3.30 12.10 -17.37
CA SER A 57 -3.25 10.81 -18.07
C SER A 57 -2.09 9.94 -17.60
N LYS A 58 -1.03 10.56 -17.06
CA LYS A 58 0.12 9.89 -16.49
C LYS A 58 0.01 9.66 -14.98
N LEU A 59 -1.01 10.26 -14.34
CA LEU A 59 -1.25 10.09 -12.92
C LEU A 59 -1.90 8.73 -12.68
N TRP A 60 -1.06 7.72 -12.41
CA TRP A 60 -1.52 6.38 -12.06
C TRP A 60 -1.31 6.14 -10.57
N ASP A 61 -2.29 5.49 -9.93
CA ASP A 61 -2.16 4.99 -8.56
C ASP A 61 -1.65 3.56 -8.62
N LEU A 62 -0.37 3.37 -8.22
CA LEU A 62 0.32 2.09 -8.39
C LEU A 62 0.00 1.08 -7.29
N HIS A 63 -0.72 1.47 -6.23
CA HIS A 63 -0.91 0.63 -5.06
C HIS A 63 -2.35 0.67 -4.59
N VAL A 64 -3.21 -0.13 -5.24
CA VAL A 64 -4.64 -0.19 -4.92
C VAL A 64 -5.06 -1.64 -4.72
N HIS A 65 -5.53 -1.96 -3.52
CA HIS A 65 -5.96 -3.32 -3.21
C HIS A 65 -7.34 -3.62 -3.80
N LEU A 66 -7.41 -4.69 -4.58
CA LEU A 66 -8.67 -5.33 -4.94
C LEU A 66 -8.94 -6.42 -3.90
N VAL A 67 -10.03 -6.29 -3.16
CA VAL A 67 -10.39 -7.23 -2.10
C VAL A 67 -11.75 -7.85 -2.38
N GLY A 68 -11.95 -9.08 -1.90
CA GLY A 68 -13.20 -9.80 -2.05
C GLY A 68 -13.39 -10.82 -0.94
N ARG A 69 -14.62 -11.27 -0.76
CA ARG A 69 -15.05 -12.28 0.22
C ARG A 69 -15.38 -13.63 -0.43
N GLY A 70 -15.20 -13.75 -1.76
CA GLY A 70 -15.52 -14.94 -2.53
C GLY A 70 -16.97 -15.02 -2.98
N VAL A 71 -17.70 -13.92 -2.96
CA VAL A 71 -19.09 -13.87 -3.46
C VAL A 71 -19.06 -13.41 -4.91
N GLY A 72 -19.17 -14.36 -5.83
CA GLY A 72 -19.02 -14.15 -7.26
C GLY A 72 -17.57 -14.07 -7.75
N THR A 73 -16.60 -14.24 -6.86
CA THR A 73 -15.17 -14.31 -7.15
C THR A 73 -14.52 -15.48 -6.40
N GLN A 74 -13.25 -15.77 -6.70
CA GLN A 74 -12.49 -16.77 -5.93
C GLN A 74 -11.61 -16.10 -4.86
N ALA A 75 -11.75 -14.80 -4.63
CA ALA A 75 -11.08 -14.10 -3.56
C ALA A 75 -11.54 -14.61 -2.20
N PHE A 76 -10.71 -14.51 -1.18
CA PHE A 76 -11.15 -14.81 0.18
C PHE A 76 -10.46 -13.94 1.23
N VAL A 77 -11.14 -13.85 2.38
CA VAL A 77 -10.60 -13.31 3.62
C VAL A 77 -10.45 -14.47 4.60
N GLY A 78 -9.27 -14.61 5.18
CA GLY A 78 -8.92 -15.70 6.08
C GLY A 78 -9.86 -15.80 7.28
N ARG A 79 -10.06 -17.03 7.75
CA ARG A 79 -11.01 -17.31 8.85
C ARG A 79 -10.65 -16.56 10.13
N GLU A 80 -9.39 -16.30 10.40
CA GLU A 80 -8.97 -15.58 11.59
C GLU A 80 -9.46 -14.13 11.61
N LEU A 81 -9.46 -13.45 10.45
CA LEU A 81 -9.97 -12.09 10.31
C LEU A 81 -11.50 -12.01 10.45
N THR A 82 -12.21 -13.07 10.07
CA THR A 82 -13.68 -13.11 10.12
C THR A 82 -14.24 -13.83 11.34
N SER A 83 -13.37 -14.45 12.16
CA SER A 83 -13.77 -15.27 13.31
C SER A 83 -14.03 -14.42 14.57
N ARG A 84 -15.15 -14.70 15.24
CA ARG A 84 -15.45 -14.13 16.56
C ARG A 84 -14.51 -14.67 17.67
N LEU A 85 -13.79 -15.76 17.41
CA LEU A 85 -12.78 -16.30 18.31
C LEU A 85 -11.48 -15.49 18.29
N SER A 86 -11.28 -14.63 17.28
CA SER A 86 -10.16 -13.70 17.15
C SER A 86 -10.66 -12.25 17.18
N PRO A 87 -11.18 -11.74 18.30
CA PRO A 87 -11.96 -10.52 18.36
C PRO A 87 -11.20 -9.28 17.89
N TRP A 88 -9.90 -9.21 18.10
CA TRP A 88 -9.07 -8.07 17.67
C TRP A 88 -8.82 -8.08 16.17
N LYS A 89 -8.50 -9.23 15.57
CA LYS A 89 -8.36 -9.38 14.13
C LYS A 89 -9.69 -9.13 13.42
N ASN A 90 -10.79 -9.63 13.99
CA ASN A 90 -12.12 -9.38 13.48
C ASN A 90 -12.49 -7.89 13.52
N LEU A 91 -12.20 -7.18 14.62
CA LEU A 91 -12.43 -5.75 14.71
C LEU A 91 -11.59 -4.96 13.67
N GLN A 92 -10.33 -5.32 13.50
CA GLN A 92 -9.46 -4.72 12.48
C GLN A 92 -10.04 -4.93 11.08
N TYR A 93 -10.47 -6.14 10.75
CA TYR A 93 -11.12 -6.45 9.49
C TYR A 93 -12.41 -5.64 9.28
N GLU A 94 -13.27 -5.56 10.29
CA GLU A 94 -14.52 -4.79 10.21
C GLU A 94 -14.26 -3.29 9.97
N ILE A 95 -13.19 -2.74 10.56
CA ILE A 95 -12.76 -1.35 10.30
C ILE A 95 -12.33 -1.18 8.85
N TYR A 96 -11.50 -2.09 8.32
CA TYR A 96 -11.05 -2.04 6.93
C TYR A 96 -12.21 -2.23 5.95
N ALA A 97 -13.10 -3.18 6.23
CA ALA A 97 -14.28 -3.44 5.42
C ALA A 97 -15.23 -2.23 5.39
N ALA A 98 -15.45 -1.59 6.55
CA ALA A 98 -16.30 -0.40 6.64
C ALA A 98 -15.71 0.79 5.87
N ALA A 99 -14.41 1.04 6.00
CA ALA A 99 -13.70 2.09 5.27
C ALA A 99 -13.71 1.84 3.76
N ALA A 100 -13.51 0.58 3.35
CA ALA A 100 -13.60 0.15 1.97
C ALA A 100 -15.03 0.29 1.38
N GLY A 101 -16.05 0.37 2.25
CA GLY A 101 -17.45 0.28 1.84
C GLY A 101 -17.87 -1.14 1.46
N LEU A 102 -17.14 -2.16 1.93
CA LEU A 102 -17.55 -3.56 1.84
C LEU A 102 -18.78 -3.78 2.71
N SER A 103 -19.94 -3.87 2.08
CA SER A 103 -21.18 -4.19 2.78
C SER A 103 -21.24 -5.68 3.05
N THR A 104 -21.38 -6.07 4.33
CA THR A 104 -21.64 -7.46 4.72
C THR A 104 -23.06 -7.89 4.39
N ASP A 105 -23.94 -6.95 4.12
CA ASP A 105 -25.37 -7.14 3.86
C ASP A 105 -25.70 -7.09 2.34
N ALA A 106 -24.70 -6.85 1.48
CA ALA A 106 -24.89 -6.88 0.04
C ALA A 106 -24.92 -8.33 -0.47
N ASP A 107 -25.80 -8.61 -1.44
CA ASP A 107 -25.85 -9.92 -2.11
C ASP A 107 -24.53 -10.21 -2.88
N THR A 108 -23.85 -9.15 -3.34
CA THR A 108 -22.60 -9.22 -4.10
C THR A 108 -21.57 -8.23 -3.55
N PRO A 109 -20.99 -8.48 -2.36
CA PRO A 109 -20.08 -7.52 -1.70
C PRO A 109 -18.81 -7.22 -2.51
N ASP A 110 -18.25 -8.20 -3.21
CA ASP A 110 -17.03 -8.03 -4.01
C ASP A 110 -17.28 -7.08 -5.19
N ARG A 111 -18.41 -7.25 -5.86
CA ARG A 111 -18.83 -6.36 -6.94
C ARG A 111 -19.14 -4.94 -6.44
N ALA A 112 -19.84 -4.82 -5.32
CA ALA A 112 -20.15 -3.52 -4.71
C ALA A 112 -18.88 -2.74 -4.33
N TYR A 113 -17.86 -3.43 -3.81
CA TYR A 113 -16.55 -2.84 -3.56
C TYR A 113 -15.89 -2.32 -4.83
N LEU A 114 -15.84 -3.14 -5.88
CA LEU A 114 -15.27 -2.76 -7.17
C LEU A 114 -15.98 -1.56 -7.78
N GLU A 115 -17.32 -1.59 -7.83
CA GLU A 115 -18.14 -0.49 -8.38
C GLU A 115 -17.88 0.82 -7.61
N ARG A 116 -17.78 0.74 -6.27
CA ARG A 116 -17.43 1.88 -5.44
C ARG A 116 -16.02 2.41 -5.75
N LEU A 117 -15.01 1.55 -5.81
CA LEU A 117 -13.63 1.92 -6.10
C LEU A 117 -13.52 2.64 -7.46
N LEU A 118 -14.14 2.08 -8.50
CA LEU A 118 -14.17 2.68 -9.83
C LEU A 118 -14.91 4.03 -9.84
N ALA A 119 -16.00 4.15 -9.09
CA ALA A 119 -16.71 5.42 -8.95
C ALA A 119 -15.86 6.49 -8.26
N LEU A 120 -15.12 6.15 -7.19
CA LEU A 120 -14.18 7.07 -6.53
C LEU A 120 -13.10 7.54 -7.51
N HIS A 121 -12.52 6.62 -8.27
CA HIS A 121 -11.50 6.96 -9.27
C HIS A 121 -12.04 7.88 -10.35
N ARG A 122 -13.15 7.52 -10.97
CA ARG A 122 -13.74 8.27 -12.09
C ARG A 122 -14.24 9.66 -11.69
N LEU A 123 -14.67 9.84 -10.44
CA LEU A 123 -15.00 11.14 -9.88
C LEU A 123 -13.77 11.98 -9.50
N GLY A 124 -12.63 11.33 -9.19
CA GLY A 124 -11.41 12.01 -8.79
C GLY A 124 -10.48 12.34 -9.95
N ASN A 125 -10.10 11.33 -10.72
CA ASN A 125 -9.18 11.46 -11.86
C ASN A 125 -9.55 10.51 -13.01
N PRO A 126 -10.57 10.82 -13.82
CA PRO A 126 -11.04 9.94 -14.89
C PRO A 126 -10.04 9.73 -16.05
N GLN A 127 -8.95 10.49 -16.09
CA GLN A 127 -7.92 10.38 -17.12
C GLN A 127 -6.75 9.47 -16.71
N GLY A 128 -6.56 9.28 -15.40
CA GLY A 128 -5.53 8.41 -14.85
C GLY A 128 -5.93 6.95 -14.83
N LYS A 129 -5.10 6.13 -14.15
CA LYS A 129 -5.38 4.70 -14.00
C LYS A 129 -5.16 4.21 -12.57
N LEU A 130 -5.87 3.15 -12.22
CA LEU A 130 -5.63 2.36 -11.02
C LEU A 130 -4.84 1.10 -11.39
N VAL A 131 -3.75 0.81 -10.68
CA VAL A 131 -3.08 -0.48 -10.74
C VAL A 131 -3.65 -1.34 -9.62
N LEU A 132 -4.54 -2.27 -9.97
CA LEU A 132 -5.19 -3.16 -9.02
C LEU A 132 -4.32 -4.38 -8.72
N LEU A 133 -4.13 -4.64 -7.43
CA LEU A 133 -3.22 -5.66 -6.95
C LEU A 133 -3.95 -6.99 -6.73
N ALA A 134 -3.46 -8.05 -7.36
CA ALA A 134 -3.69 -9.41 -6.92
C ALA A 134 -2.91 -9.70 -5.62
N PHE A 135 -3.30 -10.74 -4.92
CA PHE A 135 -2.63 -11.20 -3.69
C PHE A 135 -2.62 -12.73 -3.67
N ASP A 136 -1.44 -13.34 -3.87
CA ASP A 136 -1.31 -14.79 -3.88
C ASP A 136 -1.29 -15.37 -2.46
N GLN A 137 -1.56 -16.66 -2.36
CA GLN A 137 -1.57 -17.39 -1.10
C GLN A 137 -0.15 -17.64 -0.60
N PHE A 138 -0.05 -17.89 0.71
CA PHE A 138 1.16 -18.45 1.32
C PHE A 138 1.46 -19.82 0.70
N VAL A 139 2.73 -20.04 0.36
CA VAL A 139 3.22 -21.33 -0.17
C VAL A 139 4.40 -21.76 0.69
N ASP A 140 4.36 -22.98 1.16
CA ASP A 140 5.41 -23.52 2.01
C ASP A 140 6.71 -23.85 1.23
N GLU A 141 7.75 -24.23 1.94
CA GLU A 141 9.05 -24.55 1.37
C GLU A 141 9.01 -25.74 0.36
N THR A 142 7.98 -26.59 0.44
CA THR A 142 7.77 -27.71 -0.49
C THR A 142 7.06 -27.29 -1.78
N GLY A 143 6.61 -26.04 -1.87
CA GLY A 143 5.86 -25.50 -2.99
C GLY A 143 4.35 -25.83 -2.94
N GLN A 144 3.82 -26.14 -1.75
CA GLN A 144 2.40 -26.37 -1.54
C GLN A 144 1.70 -25.13 -1.01
N GLU A 145 0.52 -24.86 -1.56
CA GLU A 145 -0.36 -23.81 -1.06
C GLU A 145 -0.85 -24.15 0.36
N ARG A 146 -0.86 -23.12 1.22
CA ARG A 146 -1.35 -23.19 2.60
C ARG A 146 -2.38 -22.08 2.85
N PRO A 147 -3.61 -22.27 2.35
CA PRO A 147 -4.67 -21.25 2.49
C PRO A 147 -4.95 -20.87 3.96
N GLU A 148 -4.72 -21.80 4.90
CA GLU A 148 -4.85 -21.57 6.33
C GLU A 148 -3.86 -20.55 6.91
N HIS A 149 -2.74 -20.30 6.21
CA HIS A 149 -1.76 -19.27 6.55
C HIS A 149 -1.95 -17.97 5.76
N SER A 150 -2.98 -17.90 4.90
CA SER A 150 -3.26 -16.72 4.08
C SER A 150 -4.44 -15.95 4.67
N GLU A 151 -4.20 -14.73 5.10
CA GLU A 151 -5.27 -13.86 5.62
C GLU A 151 -6.07 -13.17 4.52
N LEU A 152 -5.46 -12.97 3.36
CA LEU A 152 -6.10 -12.41 2.17
C LEU A 152 -5.66 -13.20 0.94
N PHE A 153 -6.55 -13.35 -0.02
CA PHE A 153 -6.27 -13.87 -1.34
C PHE A 153 -7.11 -13.14 -2.38
N THR A 154 -6.46 -12.63 -3.43
CA THR A 154 -7.12 -12.05 -4.59
C THR A 154 -6.49 -12.67 -5.83
N PRO A 155 -7.21 -13.55 -6.55
CA PRO A 155 -6.66 -14.29 -7.68
C PRO A 155 -6.30 -13.37 -8.86
N ASN A 156 -5.27 -13.75 -9.62
CA ASN A 156 -4.86 -13.02 -10.81
C ASN A 156 -5.99 -12.91 -11.84
N GLU A 157 -6.76 -13.97 -11.99
CA GLU A 157 -7.88 -14.06 -12.93
C GLU A 157 -8.92 -12.97 -12.69
N TYR A 158 -9.21 -12.68 -11.41
CA TYR A 158 -10.16 -11.62 -11.04
C TYR A 158 -9.61 -10.23 -11.41
N VAL A 159 -8.35 -9.94 -11.09
CA VAL A 159 -7.73 -8.66 -11.42
C VAL A 159 -7.62 -8.47 -12.94
N LEU A 160 -7.25 -9.51 -13.67
CA LEU A 160 -7.15 -9.50 -15.13
C LEU A 160 -8.53 -9.29 -15.81
N GLU A 161 -9.57 -9.92 -15.27
CA GLU A 161 -10.94 -9.72 -15.75
C GLU A 161 -11.38 -8.27 -15.56
N VAL A 162 -11.17 -7.71 -14.37
CA VAL A 162 -11.49 -6.31 -14.07
C VAL A 162 -10.73 -5.36 -14.99
N ALA A 163 -9.45 -5.59 -15.24
CA ALA A 163 -8.64 -4.75 -16.13
C ALA A 163 -9.08 -4.85 -17.60
N ARG A 164 -9.51 -6.03 -18.05
CA ARG A 164 -10.05 -6.21 -19.40
C ARG A 164 -11.36 -5.44 -19.63
N GLU A 165 -12.20 -5.36 -18.59
CA GLU A 165 -13.50 -4.68 -18.66
C GLU A 165 -13.43 -3.17 -18.44
N ASN A 166 -12.33 -2.68 -17.82
CA ASN A 166 -12.18 -1.30 -17.43
C ASN A 166 -10.86 -0.71 -17.97
N PRO A 167 -10.88 0.15 -18.98
CA PRO A 167 -9.67 0.71 -19.61
C PRO A 167 -8.87 1.63 -18.68
N ASP A 168 -9.47 2.11 -17.61
CA ASP A 168 -8.88 2.90 -16.53
C ASP A 168 -8.24 2.03 -15.42
N VAL A 169 -8.17 0.70 -15.64
CA VAL A 169 -7.54 -0.26 -14.73
C VAL A 169 -6.34 -0.94 -15.39
N VAL A 170 -5.30 -1.15 -14.63
CA VAL A 170 -4.12 -1.95 -14.99
C VAL A 170 -4.01 -3.12 -14.02
N ALA A 171 -3.81 -4.32 -14.53
CA ALA A 171 -3.64 -5.50 -13.71
C ALA A 171 -2.20 -5.59 -13.15
N CYS A 172 -2.11 -5.82 -11.84
CA CYS A 172 -0.89 -6.25 -11.16
C CYS A 172 -1.07 -7.67 -10.66
N ALA A 173 -0.29 -8.61 -11.20
CA ALA A 173 -0.34 -10.00 -10.80
C ALA A 173 0.37 -10.24 -9.45
N SER A 174 0.02 -11.31 -8.77
CA SER A 174 0.78 -11.84 -7.64
C SER A 174 1.00 -13.32 -7.85
N VAL A 175 2.25 -13.75 -7.82
CA VAL A 175 2.63 -15.16 -7.97
C VAL A 175 3.73 -15.47 -6.98
N HIS A 176 3.49 -16.47 -6.14
CA HIS A 176 4.48 -16.92 -5.16
C HIS A 176 5.61 -17.68 -5.87
N PRO A 177 6.89 -17.27 -5.74
CA PRO A 177 8.00 -17.85 -6.51
C PRO A 177 8.34 -19.28 -6.13
N TYR A 178 7.88 -19.78 -4.98
CA TYR A 178 8.14 -21.15 -4.51
C TYR A 178 7.15 -22.17 -5.07
N ARG A 179 6.11 -21.74 -5.78
CA ARG A 179 5.19 -22.65 -6.49
C ARG A 179 5.94 -23.49 -7.49
N LYS A 180 5.53 -24.75 -7.66
CA LYS A 180 6.10 -25.63 -8.69
C LYS A 180 5.84 -25.13 -10.12
N ASP A 181 4.72 -24.41 -10.30
CA ASP A 181 4.27 -23.82 -11.56
C ASP A 181 4.46 -22.29 -11.61
N ALA A 182 5.32 -21.73 -10.73
CA ALA A 182 5.52 -20.28 -10.58
C ALA A 182 5.78 -19.55 -11.90
N LEU A 183 6.69 -20.06 -12.72
CA LEU A 183 7.04 -19.43 -13.99
C LEU A 183 5.89 -19.47 -15.00
N ALA A 184 5.22 -20.63 -15.11
CA ALA A 184 4.08 -20.76 -16.02
C ALA A 184 2.92 -19.82 -15.62
N ARG A 185 2.65 -19.70 -14.31
CA ARG A 185 1.65 -18.73 -13.80
C ARG A 185 2.07 -17.30 -14.06
N LEU A 186 3.34 -16.95 -13.82
CA LEU A 186 3.86 -15.61 -14.10
C LEU A 186 3.70 -15.26 -15.56
N GLU A 187 4.25 -16.08 -16.46
CA GLU A 187 4.19 -15.87 -17.91
C GLU A 187 2.73 -15.78 -18.38
N GLY A 188 1.87 -16.70 -17.92
CA GLY A 188 0.45 -16.68 -18.25
C GLY A 188 -0.27 -15.40 -17.81
N ALA A 189 0.05 -14.88 -16.61
CA ALA A 189 -0.54 -13.61 -16.14
C ALA A 189 -0.03 -12.41 -16.95
N LEU A 190 1.26 -12.39 -17.32
CA LEU A 190 1.84 -11.34 -18.16
C LEU A 190 1.27 -11.38 -19.58
N ASP A 191 1.15 -12.56 -20.18
CA ASP A 191 0.54 -12.75 -21.51
C ASP A 191 -0.96 -12.38 -21.52
N ALA A 192 -1.65 -12.54 -20.38
CA ALA A 192 -3.02 -12.10 -20.19
C ALA A 192 -3.16 -10.58 -19.92
N GLY A 193 -2.05 -9.83 -19.83
CA GLY A 193 -2.05 -8.37 -19.77
C GLY A 193 -1.66 -7.76 -18.42
N ALA A 194 -1.18 -8.54 -17.46
CA ALA A 194 -0.60 -7.97 -16.23
C ALA A 194 0.67 -7.15 -16.57
N ARG A 195 0.79 -5.98 -15.95
CA ARG A 195 1.89 -5.03 -16.21
C ARG A 195 2.82 -4.81 -15.02
N MET A 196 2.51 -5.38 -13.89
CA MET A 196 3.29 -5.30 -12.65
C MET A 196 3.10 -6.60 -11.87
N VAL A 197 4.03 -6.91 -10.98
CA VAL A 197 3.88 -8.02 -10.02
C VAL A 197 3.97 -7.47 -8.61
N LYS A 198 3.12 -7.97 -7.71
CA LYS A 198 3.12 -7.64 -6.27
C LYS A 198 3.57 -8.83 -5.43
N TRP A 199 4.50 -8.56 -4.51
CA TRP A 199 4.83 -9.45 -3.40
C TRP A 199 4.60 -8.76 -2.06
N LEU A 200 4.22 -9.54 -1.08
CA LEU A 200 4.23 -9.20 0.35
C LEU A 200 5.12 -10.23 1.07
N PRO A 201 6.45 -10.05 1.03
CA PRO A 201 7.43 -11.05 1.47
C PRO A 201 7.16 -11.56 2.88
N ASN A 202 6.84 -10.66 3.80
CA ASN A 202 6.55 -10.97 5.20
C ASN A 202 5.35 -11.94 5.35
N ALA A 203 4.20 -11.61 4.75
CA ALA A 203 2.98 -12.40 4.90
C ALA A 203 2.97 -13.63 4.00
N MET A 204 3.63 -13.56 2.84
CA MET A 204 3.72 -14.70 1.92
C MET A 204 4.85 -15.67 2.26
N GLY A 205 5.76 -15.34 3.20
CA GLY A 205 6.92 -16.18 3.53
C GLY A 205 7.98 -16.22 2.42
N ILE A 206 8.09 -15.17 1.61
CA ILE A 206 9.06 -15.10 0.51
C ILE A 206 10.35 -14.43 1.01
N ASP A 207 11.46 -15.15 1.10
CA ASP A 207 12.77 -14.49 1.17
C ASP A 207 13.18 -14.04 -0.25
N PRO A 208 13.29 -12.74 -0.54
CA PRO A 208 13.69 -12.27 -1.86
C PRO A 208 15.11 -12.70 -2.28
N ARG A 209 15.94 -13.16 -1.34
CA ARG A 209 17.30 -13.69 -1.63
C ARG A 209 17.33 -15.18 -1.96
N GLU A 210 16.20 -15.86 -1.77
CA GLU A 210 16.14 -17.29 -2.03
C GLU A 210 16.47 -17.57 -3.50
N PRO A 211 17.40 -18.49 -3.82
CA PRO A 211 17.79 -18.78 -5.20
C PRO A 211 16.64 -19.17 -6.12
N ARG A 212 15.55 -19.71 -5.57
CA ARG A 212 14.30 -19.99 -6.32
C ARG A 212 13.66 -18.76 -6.95
N CYS A 213 13.92 -17.55 -6.41
CA CYS A 213 13.45 -16.30 -7.01
C CYS A 213 14.22 -15.91 -8.28
N GLY A 214 15.43 -16.43 -8.48
CA GLY A 214 16.28 -16.05 -9.63
C GLY A 214 15.64 -16.24 -11.00
N PRO A 215 15.06 -17.41 -11.34
CA PRO A 215 14.31 -17.58 -12.59
C PRO A 215 13.16 -16.60 -12.75
N PHE A 216 12.44 -16.30 -11.66
CA PHE A 216 11.35 -15.34 -11.64
C PHE A 216 11.85 -13.91 -11.96
N TYR A 217 12.95 -13.47 -11.36
CA TYR A 217 13.58 -12.19 -11.65
C TYR A 217 14.01 -12.04 -13.10
N ARG A 218 14.54 -13.13 -13.72
CA ARG A 218 14.91 -13.10 -15.15
C ARG A 218 13.71 -12.80 -16.03
N VAL A 219 12.56 -13.46 -15.81
CA VAL A 219 11.35 -13.19 -16.57
C VAL A 219 10.90 -11.74 -16.41
N LEU A 220 10.88 -11.21 -15.18
CA LEU A 220 10.52 -9.82 -14.93
C LEU A 220 11.45 -8.84 -15.65
N ALA A 221 12.76 -9.07 -15.62
CA ALA A 221 13.74 -8.21 -16.27
C ALA A 221 13.62 -8.26 -17.80
N GLU A 222 13.47 -9.45 -18.39
CA GLU A 222 13.32 -9.66 -19.84
C GLU A 222 12.03 -9.03 -20.38
N ARG A 223 10.94 -9.14 -19.62
CA ARG A 223 9.64 -8.55 -19.95
C ARG A 223 9.53 -7.07 -19.53
N ARG A 224 10.52 -6.54 -18.80
CA ARG A 224 10.52 -5.18 -18.22
C ARG A 224 9.30 -4.90 -17.35
N VAL A 225 8.91 -5.89 -16.55
CA VAL A 225 7.77 -5.80 -15.64
C VAL A 225 8.26 -5.40 -14.25
N PRO A 226 7.77 -4.29 -13.67
CA PRO A 226 8.16 -3.89 -12.33
C PRO A 226 7.67 -4.86 -11.26
N LEU A 227 8.47 -5.01 -10.19
CA LEU A 227 8.10 -5.71 -8.96
C LEU A 227 7.78 -4.69 -7.87
N LEU A 228 6.51 -4.58 -7.50
CA LEU A 228 6.09 -3.87 -6.29
C LEU A 228 6.19 -4.84 -5.10
N THR A 229 6.98 -4.50 -4.11
CA THR A 229 7.19 -5.37 -2.94
C THR A 229 7.02 -4.60 -1.64
N HIS A 230 6.32 -5.20 -0.68
CA HIS A 230 6.27 -4.64 0.68
C HIS A 230 7.67 -4.56 1.28
N THR A 231 7.96 -3.49 1.99
CA THR A 231 9.23 -3.28 2.72
C THR A 231 8.99 -2.69 4.10
N GLY A 232 9.84 -3.07 5.03
CA GLY A 232 9.68 -2.78 6.44
C GLY A 232 8.86 -3.84 7.17
N GLU A 233 8.43 -3.55 8.39
CA GLU A 233 7.59 -4.42 9.19
C GLU A 233 6.14 -4.40 8.68
N GLU A 234 5.55 -5.59 8.48
CA GLU A 234 4.14 -5.75 8.11
C GLU A 234 3.26 -5.70 9.37
N GLN A 235 2.22 -4.87 9.34
CA GLN A 235 1.34 -4.65 10.49
C GLN A 235 -0.16 -4.88 10.17
N ALA A 236 -0.52 -5.00 8.89
CA ALA A 236 -1.90 -5.15 8.47
C ALA A 236 -2.36 -6.62 8.44
N VAL A 237 -1.45 -7.54 8.10
CA VAL A 237 -1.69 -8.99 8.06
C VAL A 237 -0.65 -9.74 8.90
N ASP A 238 -0.93 -10.99 9.24
CA ASP A 238 -0.02 -11.79 10.07
C ASP A 238 1.27 -12.14 9.31
N ALA A 239 2.40 -11.75 9.85
CA ALA A 239 3.73 -11.95 9.27
C ALA A 239 4.81 -12.17 10.34
N LYS A 240 4.44 -12.60 11.54
CA LYS A 240 5.31 -12.60 12.73
C LYS A 240 6.62 -13.35 12.53
N GLU A 241 6.60 -14.48 11.83
CA GLU A 241 7.77 -15.34 11.65
C GLU A 241 8.68 -14.88 10.51
N ALA A 242 8.20 -14.01 9.61
CA ALA A 242 8.90 -13.61 8.40
C ALA A 242 9.12 -12.10 8.27
N GLN A 243 9.04 -11.33 9.36
CA GLN A 243 9.25 -9.87 9.34
C GLN A 243 10.60 -9.47 8.71
N ALA A 244 11.64 -10.27 8.92
CA ALA A 244 12.96 -10.05 8.32
C ALA A 244 12.94 -10.03 6.79
N PHE A 245 11.94 -10.64 6.13
CA PHE A 245 11.84 -10.68 4.67
C PHE A 245 11.44 -9.32 4.07
N GLY A 246 10.91 -8.40 4.88
CA GLY A 246 10.67 -7.01 4.51
C GLY A 246 11.91 -6.11 4.51
N ASN A 247 13.10 -6.62 4.87
CA ASN A 247 14.32 -5.82 4.86
C ASN A 247 14.70 -5.42 3.42
N PRO A 248 14.81 -4.11 3.10
CA PRO A 248 15.14 -3.65 1.75
C PRO A 248 16.42 -4.24 1.16
N THR A 249 17.43 -4.57 1.99
CA THR A 249 18.68 -5.18 1.49
C THR A 249 18.46 -6.53 0.80
N ARG A 250 17.36 -7.23 1.10
CA ARG A 250 17.00 -8.49 0.45
C ARG A 250 16.58 -8.34 -1.00
N LEU A 251 16.41 -7.10 -1.48
CA LEU A 251 16.04 -6.80 -2.87
C LEU A 251 17.23 -6.76 -3.83
N TRP A 252 18.47 -6.82 -3.33
CA TRP A 252 19.66 -6.81 -4.18
C TRP A 252 19.64 -7.86 -5.29
N PRO A 253 19.26 -9.13 -5.06
CA PRO A 253 19.23 -10.12 -6.15
C PRO A 253 18.26 -9.75 -7.29
N ALA A 254 17.13 -9.12 -6.99
CA ALA A 254 16.20 -8.63 -8.01
C ALA A 254 16.82 -7.45 -8.81
N LEU A 255 17.43 -6.50 -8.10
CA LEU A 255 18.12 -5.36 -8.72
C LEU A 255 19.30 -5.80 -9.58
N ASP A 256 20.10 -6.73 -9.10
CA ASP A 256 21.26 -7.30 -9.82
C ASP A 256 20.81 -8.08 -11.08
N ALA A 257 19.64 -8.71 -11.02
CA ALA A 257 19.02 -9.36 -12.19
C ALA A 257 18.44 -8.36 -13.20
N GLY A 258 18.43 -7.05 -12.90
CA GLY A 258 17.92 -6.00 -13.79
C GLY A 258 16.43 -5.68 -13.63
N VAL A 259 15.77 -6.20 -12.58
CA VAL A 259 14.36 -5.91 -12.31
C VAL A 259 14.21 -4.47 -11.85
N THR A 260 13.18 -3.77 -12.36
CA THR A 260 12.71 -2.53 -11.75
C THR A 260 11.91 -2.86 -10.49
N VAL A 261 12.38 -2.40 -9.34
CA VAL A 261 11.77 -2.68 -8.04
C VAL A 261 11.14 -1.40 -7.47
N ILE A 262 9.92 -1.53 -6.97
CA ILE A 262 9.21 -0.49 -6.22
C ILE A 262 9.07 -0.99 -4.78
N ALA A 263 9.85 -0.42 -3.86
CA ALA A 263 9.77 -0.71 -2.43
C ALA A 263 8.59 0.04 -1.82
N ALA A 264 7.58 -0.66 -1.33
CA ALA A 264 6.37 -0.03 -0.83
C ALA A 264 6.59 0.72 0.50
N HIS A 265 5.83 1.81 0.70
CA HIS A 265 5.67 2.53 1.97
C HIS A 265 6.96 3.18 2.51
N LEU A 266 7.96 3.48 1.66
CA LEU A 266 9.26 4.00 2.09
C LEU A 266 9.93 3.16 3.19
N ALA A 267 9.54 1.90 3.36
CA ALA A 267 9.99 1.04 4.48
C ALA A 267 9.90 1.75 5.86
N THR A 268 8.86 2.54 6.10
CA THR A 268 8.76 3.45 7.26
C THR A 268 8.46 2.74 8.59
N THR A 269 8.36 1.42 8.61
CA THR A 269 8.10 0.60 9.80
C THR A 269 9.24 -0.37 10.07
N GLY A 270 9.52 -0.60 11.35
CA GLY A 270 10.47 -1.59 11.82
C GLY A 270 11.94 -1.15 11.79
N ALA A 271 12.77 -2.00 12.39
CA ALA A 271 14.22 -1.94 12.34
C ALA A 271 14.74 -3.05 11.42
N CYS A 272 15.67 -2.69 10.54
CA CYS A 272 16.33 -3.62 9.65
C CYS A 272 17.72 -3.93 10.22
N LEU A 273 17.86 -5.12 10.77
CA LEU A 273 19.12 -5.59 11.33
C LEU A 273 19.98 -6.20 10.23
N ASP A 274 21.29 -6.08 10.37
CA ASP A 274 22.23 -6.89 9.64
C ASP A 274 22.04 -8.37 10.00
N GLU A 275 22.37 -9.25 9.07
CA GLU A 275 22.15 -10.71 9.18
C GLU A 275 22.78 -11.40 10.39
N ALA A 276 23.78 -10.75 11.01
CA ALA A 276 24.43 -11.23 12.21
C ALA A 276 23.70 -10.91 13.51
N ALA A 277 22.70 -10.03 13.46
CA ALA A 277 21.92 -9.67 14.63
C ALA A 277 20.76 -10.65 14.83
N THR A 278 20.68 -11.24 16.01
CA THR A 278 19.64 -12.20 16.37
C THR A 278 18.25 -11.55 16.38
N MET A 279 17.20 -12.34 16.15
CA MET A 279 15.80 -11.91 16.27
C MET A 279 15.49 -11.17 17.58
N GLU A 280 16.23 -11.46 18.64
CA GLU A 280 16.14 -10.81 19.93
C GLU A 280 16.48 -9.32 19.88
N ALA A 281 17.53 -8.95 19.14
CA ALA A 281 17.93 -7.55 18.92
C ALA A 281 16.91 -6.77 18.06
N ALA A 282 16.17 -7.44 17.16
CA ALA A 282 15.10 -6.83 16.39
C ALA A 282 13.92 -6.38 17.27
N HIS A 283 13.59 -7.16 18.29
CA HIS A 283 12.55 -6.83 19.27
C HIS A 283 12.92 -5.67 20.19
N GLU A 284 14.23 -5.43 20.39
CA GLU A 284 14.73 -4.35 21.23
C GLU A 284 14.92 -3.02 20.49
N GLY A 285 14.62 -2.96 19.19
CA GLY A 285 14.78 -1.76 18.37
C GLY A 285 16.26 -1.38 18.15
N ALA A 286 17.17 -2.33 18.34
CA ALA A 286 18.59 -2.16 18.04
C ALA A 286 18.81 -2.33 16.54
N GLY A 287 19.35 -1.32 15.87
CA GLY A 287 19.62 -1.33 14.43
C GLY A 287 19.07 -0.11 13.69
N PRO A 288 19.50 0.14 12.45
CA PRO A 288 18.96 1.22 11.65
C PRO A 288 17.48 0.96 11.31
N SER A 289 16.70 2.03 11.18
CA SER A 289 15.33 1.89 10.69
C SER A 289 15.35 1.35 9.25
N CYS A 290 14.36 0.55 8.89
CA CYS A 290 14.24 0.07 7.51
C CYS A 290 14.15 1.22 6.50
N PHE A 291 13.57 2.35 6.90
CA PHE A 291 13.58 3.59 6.11
C PHE A 291 15.01 4.08 5.83
N ALA A 292 15.90 4.14 6.84
CA ALA A 292 17.28 4.58 6.65
C ALA A 292 18.03 3.66 5.67
N VAL A 293 17.83 2.35 5.80
CA VAL A 293 18.42 1.35 4.90
C VAL A 293 17.92 1.57 3.45
N LEU A 294 16.61 1.72 3.25
CA LEU A 294 16.04 1.96 1.93
C LEU A 294 16.51 3.28 1.33
N ARG A 295 16.54 4.36 2.14
CA ARG A 295 17.04 5.67 1.72
C ARG A 295 18.49 5.58 1.20
N ASP A 296 19.34 4.86 1.92
CA ASP A 296 20.74 4.70 1.54
C ASP A 296 20.87 3.86 0.26
N MET A 297 20.01 2.84 0.07
CA MET A 297 19.91 2.10 -1.19
C MET A 297 19.42 2.98 -2.35
N LEU A 298 18.45 3.87 -2.13
CA LEU A 298 17.96 4.82 -3.16
C LEU A 298 19.03 5.82 -3.60
N ARG A 299 20.01 6.13 -2.73
CA ARG A 299 21.16 7.00 -3.02
C ARG A 299 22.33 6.26 -3.67
N ASP A 300 22.32 4.92 -3.63
CA ASP A 300 23.36 4.10 -4.25
C ASP A 300 23.26 4.20 -5.79
N PRO A 301 24.34 4.63 -6.50
CA PRO A 301 24.29 4.76 -7.96
C PRO A 301 23.95 3.46 -8.70
N ARG A 302 24.24 2.29 -8.09
CA ARG A 302 23.91 0.97 -8.67
C ARG A 302 22.41 0.76 -8.83
N THR A 303 21.59 1.45 -8.05
CA THR A 303 20.12 1.32 -8.09
C THR A 303 19.44 2.34 -9.00
N GLU A 304 20.22 3.26 -9.61
CA GLU A 304 19.65 4.30 -10.46
C GLU A 304 18.84 3.74 -11.62
N GLY A 305 17.63 4.26 -11.81
CA GLY A 305 16.70 3.80 -12.85
C GLY A 305 16.04 2.43 -12.56
N ARG A 306 16.36 1.77 -11.43
CA ARG A 306 15.83 0.44 -11.11
C ARG A 306 15.15 0.34 -9.74
N LEU A 307 15.58 1.12 -8.74
CA LEU A 307 14.93 1.11 -7.43
C LEU A 307 14.10 2.38 -7.27
N TYR A 308 12.85 2.23 -7.00
CA TYR A 308 11.87 3.26 -6.66
C TYR A 308 11.20 2.92 -5.33
N THR A 309 10.46 3.88 -4.78
CA THR A 309 9.61 3.64 -3.61
C THR A 309 8.31 4.40 -3.73
N ASP A 310 7.22 3.82 -3.26
CA ASP A 310 5.94 4.49 -3.33
C ASP A 310 5.62 5.31 -2.06
N LEU A 311 4.73 6.28 -2.22
CA LEU A 311 4.24 7.13 -1.14
C LEU A 311 2.99 6.56 -0.46
N SER A 312 2.63 5.31 -0.75
CA SER A 312 1.47 4.67 -0.16
C SER A 312 1.64 4.55 1.37
N ALA A 313 0.57 4.68 2.12
CA ALA A 313 0.54 4.62 3.58
C ALA A 313 1.44 5.63 4.35
N THR A 314 2.26 6.45 3.68
CA THR A 314 3.24 7.34 4.34
C THR A 314 2.61 8.47 5.14
N LEU A 315 1.33 8.77 4.90
CA LEU A 315 0.55 9.78 5.63
C LEU A 315 -0.14 9.25 6.88
N GLN A 316 -0.01 7.96 7.18
CA GLN A 316 -0.59 7.34 8.38
C GLN A 316 0.10 7.83 9.64
N VAL A 317 -0.64 7.95 10.74
CA VAL A 317 -0.14 8.48 12.02
C VAL A 317 1.01 7.69 12.63
N ASN A 318 1.14 6.39 12.29
CA ASN A 318 2.24 5.53 12.72
C ASN A 318 3.47 5.62 11.80
N ARG A 319 3.35 6.23 10.62
CA ARG A 319 4.40 6.35 9.59
C ARG A 319 4.83 7.79 9.33
N ALA A 320 3.88 8.74 9.33
CA ALA A 320 4.16 10.16 9.11
C ALA A 320 5.03 10.76 10.23
N GLY A 321 5.51 11.95 10.04
CA GLY A 321 6.38 12.67 11.00
C GLY A 321 7.80 12.81 10.45
N ALA A 322 8.81 12.37 11.18
CA ALA A 322 10.21 12.58 10.80
C ALA A 322 10.58 12.01 9.42
N PHE A 323 10.08 10.82 9.09
CA PHE A 323 10.35 10.19 7.78
C PHE A 323 9.75 10.99 6.62
N LEU A 324 8.50 11.43 6.77
CA LEU A 324 7.84 12.23 5.74
C LEU A 324 8.52 13.60 5.59
N ALA A 325 8.91 14.23 6.71
CA ALA A 325 9.65 15.48 6.70
C ALA A 325 11.00 15.33 5.97
N GLU A 326 11.73 14.26 6.23
CA GLU A 326 13.02 13.99 5.61
C GLU A 326 12.88 13.81 4.08
N ILE A 327 11.91 13.01 3.63
CA ILE A 327 11.68 12.77 2.19
C ILE A 327 11.19 14.04 1.47
N LEU A 328 10.35 14.85 2.09
CA LEU A 328 9.94 16.14 1.53
C LEU A 328 11.13 17.10 1.39
N ALA A 329 12.07 17.05 2.34
CA ALA A 329 13.28 17.88 2.35
C ALA A 329 14.31 17.43 1.32
N ASP A 330 14.46 16.13 1.11
CA ASP A 330 15.47 15.54 0.21
C ASP A 330 14.98 15.49 -1.24
N THR A 331 15.06 16.65 -1.90
CA THR A 331 14.60 16.78 -3.29
C THR A 331 15.40 15.91 -4.29
N ALA A 332 16.60 15.46 -3.93
CA ALA A 332 17.40 14.57 -4.77
C ALA A 332 16.78 13.17 -4.90
N LEU A 333 15.98 12.76 -3.92
CA LEU A 333 15.25 11.48 -3.95
C LEU A 333 13.90 11.57 -4.66
N HIS A 334 13.35 12.76 -4.91
CA HIS A 334 12.03 12.89 -5.54
C HIS A 334 11.90 12.13 -6.88
N PRO A 335 12.90 12.05 -7.77
CA PRO A 335 12.81 11.24 -8.99
C PRO A 335 12.70 9.73 -8.76
N ARG A 336 12.92 9.26 -7.52
CA ARG A 336 12.82 7.86 -7.10
C ARG A 336 11.49 7.56 -6.41
N LEU A 337 10.66 8.58 -6.20
CA LEU A 337 9.36 8.45 -5.55
C LEU A 337 8.28 8.25 -6.60
N VAL A 338 7.30 7.41 -6.28
CA VAL A 338 6.14 7.14 -7.13
C VAL A 338 4.84 7.19 -6.33
N ASN A 339 3.73 7.48 -6.99
CA ASN A 339 2.43 7.56 -6.34
C ASN A 339 1.81 6.17 -6.14
N GLY A 340 1.27 5.94 -4.96
CA GLY A 340 0.44 4.81 -4.59
C GLY A 340 -0.39 5.17 -3.36
N SER A 341 -1.67 4.84 -3.32
CA SER A 341 -2.56 5.21 -2.21
C SER A 341 -2.57 4.19 -1.07
N ASP A 342 -2.41 2.93 -1.37
CA ASP A 342 -2.71 1.82 -0.46
C ASP A 342 -4.22 1.78 -0.09
N TYR A 343 -5.08 2.18 -1.05
CA TYR A 343 -6.52 2.10 -0.81
C TYR A 343 -6.94 0.65 -0.51
N PRO A 344 -7.74 0.40 0.56
CA PRO A 344 -8.65 1.31 1.23
C PRO A 344 -8.11 2.04 2.48
N LEU A 345 -6.85 1.89 2.85
CA LEU A 345 -6.33 2.48 4.09
C LEU A 345 -6.51 4.02 4.22
N PRO A 346 -6.37 4.83 3.15
CA PRO A 346 -6.66 6.27 3.22
C PRO A 346 -8.09 6.61 3.63
N ALA A 347 -9.03 5.68 3.50
CA ALA A 347 -10.41 5.87 3.92
C ALA A 347 -10.64 5.70 5.44
N ILE A 348 -9.60 5.44 6.24
CA ILE A 348 -9.69 5.24 7.69
C ILE A 348 -9.26 6.52 8.41
N ASP A 349 -10.23 7.35 8.86
CA ASP A 349 -9.95 8.63 9.50
C ASP A 349 -8.92 8.56 10.64
N PRO A 350 -9.01 7.66 11.64
CA PRO A 350 -7.99 7.67 12.69
C PRO A 350 -6.60 7.28 12.19
N LEU A 351 -6.49 6.57 11.06
CA LEU A 351 -5.21 6.13 10.50
C LEU A 351 -4.52 7.27 9.73
N VAL A 352 -5.28 8.10 8.99
CA VAL A 352 -4.78 9.28 8.29
C VAL A 352 -5.42 10.52 8.88
N SER A 353 -4.72 11.19 9.79
CA SER A 353 -5.24 12.31 10.56
C SER A 353 -4.65 13.66 10.12
N THR A 354 -5.47 14.48 9.48
CA THR A 354 -5.08 15.86 9.11
C THR A 354 -4.68 16.69 10.33
N ARG A 355 -5.33 16.48 11.50
CA ARG A 355 -4.96 17.13 12.76
C ARG A 355 -3.57 16.73 13.23
N TYR A 356 -3.20 15.45 13.06
CA TYR A 356 -1.86 14.98 13.40
C TYR A 356 -0.82 15.65 12.50
N LEU A 357 -1.06 15.70 11.19
CA LEU A 357 -0.15 16.32 10.22
C LEU A 357 0.07 17.82 10.49
N VAL A 358 -1.00 18.54 10.86
CA VAL A 358 -0.85 19.95 11.28
C VAL A 358 0.01 20.07 12.53
N ARG A 359 -0.23 19.27 13.56
CA ARG A 359 0.59 19.27 14.78
C ARG A 359 2.04 18.89 14.54
N ALA A 360 2.29 18.07 13.53
CA ALA A 360 3.64 17.67 13.10
C ALA A 360 4.33 18.73 12.20
N GLY A 361 3.63 19.84 11.85
CA GLY A 361 4.14 20.88 10.96
C GLY A 361 4.19 20.48 9.48
N LEU A 362 3.51 19.37 9.13
CA LEU A 362 3.53 18.79 7.77
C LEU A 362 2.34 19.21 6.91
N LEU A 363 1.34 19.84 7.50
CA LEU A 363 0.16 20.38 6.83
C LEU A 363 -0.18 21.73 7.42
N ALA A 364 -0.61 22.69 6.59
CA ALA A 364 -1.12 23.96 7.05
C ALA A 364 -2.54 23.81 7.66
N GLU A 365 -2.87 24.57 8.71
CA GLU A 365 -4.21 24.50 9.29
C GLU A 365 -5.30 24.95 8.29
N GLU A 366 -5.00 25.93 7.43
CA GLU A 366 -5.87 26.40 6.36
C GLU A 366 -6.21 25.33 5.32
N ASP A 367 -5.28 24.40 5.04
CA ASP A 367 -5.49 23.29 4.09
C ASP A 367 -6.34 22.16 4.67
N ARG A 368 -6.46 22.12 5.99
CA ARG A 368 -7.14 21.02 6.69
C ARG A 368 -8.63 20.95 6.36
N ALA A 369 -9.30 22.08 6.23
CA ALA A 369 -10.73 22.12 5.91
C ALA A 369 -11.02 21.52 4.55
N LEU A 370 -10.22 21.88 3.53
CA LEU A 370 -10.28 21.31 2.19
C LEU A 370 -10.09 19.78 2.24
N CYS A 371 -9.01 19.32 2.88
CA CYS A 371 -8.70 17.89 2.97
C CYS A 371 -9.85 17.09 3.63
N ASN A 372 -10.45 17.59 4.69
CA ASN A 372 -11.55 16.92 5.38
C ASN A 372 -12.84 16.88 4.52
N ILE A 373 -13.13 17.93 3.74
CA ILE A 373 -14.26 17.92 2.81
C ILE A 373 -14.03 16.88 1.71
N VAL A 374 -12.82 16.87 1.12
CA VAL A 374 -12.48 15.89 0.09
C VAL A 374 -12.57 14.46 0.64
N PHE A 375 -12.06 14.21 1.85
CA PHE A 375 -12.17 12.92 2.53
C PHE A 375 -13.62 12.42 2.63
N ALA A 376 -14.54 13.30 3.03
CA ALA A 376 -15.96 12.95 3.18
C ALA A 376 -16.67 12.63 1.85
N HIS A 377 -16.16 13.13 0.72
CA HIS A 377 -16.73 12.93 -0.60
C HIS A 377 -16.05 11.79 -1.36
N ASN A 378 -14.71 11.76 -1.30
CA ASN A 378 -13.89 10.84 -2.07
C ASN A 378 -12.56 10.54 -1.33
N PRO A 379 -12.49 9.47 -0.53
CA PRO A 379 -11.28 9.14 0.22
C PRO A 379 -10.09 8.70 -0.65
N LEU A 380 -10.32 8.28 -1.88
CA LEU A 380 -9.23 8.00 -2.82
C LEU A 380 -8.61 9.31 -3.36
N LEU A 381 -9.44 10.27 -3.76
CA LEU A 381 -8.99 11.61 -4.15
C LEU A 381 -8.34 12.36 -2.97
N PHE A 382 -8.81 12.12 -1.75
CA PHE A 382 -8.23 12.68 -0.53
C PHE A 382 -6.74 12.33 -0.39
N ASP A 383 -6.34 11.10 -0.68
CA ASP A 383 -4.93 10.68 -0.61
C ASP A 383 -4.06 11.55 -1.54
N TYR A 384 -4.50 11.75 -2.79
CA TYR A 384 -3.80 12.64 -3.73
C TYR A 384 -3.75 14.09 -3.24
N VAL A 385 -4.89 14.64 -2.87
CA VAL A 385 -4.99 16.04 -2.39
C VAL A 385 -4.09 16.25 -1.17
N LEU A 386 -4.12 15.32 -0.23
CA LEU A 386 -3.29 15.43 0.98
C LEU A 386 -1.80 15.38 0.65
N LYS A 387 -1.36 14.47 -0.25
CA LYS A 387 0.04 14.42 -0.72
C LYS A 387 0.48 15.70 -1.44
N ARG A 388 -0.42 16.36 -2.17
CA ARG A 388 -0.15 17.65 -2.81
C ARG A 388 -0.07 18.80 -1.79
N LYS A 389 -0.72 18.68 -0.64
CA LYS A 389 -0.79 19.73 0.40
C LYS A 389 0.28 19.57 1.49
N VAL A 390 0.81 18.36 1.75
CA VAL A 390 1.87 18.17 2.74
C VAL A 390 3.15 18.90 2.34
N ARG A 391 3.84 19.44 3.37
CA ARG A 391 5.01 20.28 3.19
C ARG A 391 5.96 20.22 4.37
N VAL A 392 7.18 20.65 4.15
CA VAL A 392 8.11 21.08 5.19
C VAL A 392 8.57 22.49 4.89
N VAL A 393 8.91 23.26 5.91
CA VAL A 393 9.48 24.59 5.76
C VAL A 393 10.94 24.53 6.22
N LEU A 394 11.86 24.78 5.31
CA LEU A 394 13.31 24.80 5.56
C LEU A 394 13.85 26.14 5.12
N GLU A 395 14.51 26.85 6.03
CA GLU A 395 15.11 28.16 5.77
C GLU A 395 14.09 29.16 5.15
N GLY A 396 12.83 29.10 5.58
CA GLY A 396 11.75 29.92 5.07
C GLY A 396 11.17 29.50 3.71
N GLN A 397 11.65 28.41 3.12
CA GLN A 397 11.13 27.86 1.86
C GLN A 397 10.30 26.61 2.10
N GLU A 398 9.14 26.55 1.45
CA GLU A 398 8.32 25.34 1.44
C GLU A 398 8.89 24.31 0.47
N ARG A 399 8.92 23.05 0.92
CA ARG A 399 9.21 21.88 0.09
C ARG A 399 7.98 20.99 0.05
N ARG A 400 7.55 20.62 -1.14
CA ARG A 400 6.42 19.75 -1.44
C ARG A 400 6.86 18.67 -2.43
N PHE A 401 6.07 17.62 -2.59
CA PHE A 401 6.28 16.66 -3.66
C PHE A 401 6.04 17.34 -5.03
N PRO A 402 6.97 17.22 -5.98
CA PRO A 402 6.79 17.76 -7.32
C PRO A 402 5.78 16.91 -8.12
N PRO A 403 5.19 17.47 -9.20
CA PRO A 403 4.26 16.75 -10.09
C PRO A 403 4.77 15.41 -10.59
N SER A 404 6.06 15.30 -10.90
CA SER A 404 6.69 14.09 -11.43
C SER A 404 6.54 12.85 -10.53
N VAL A 405 6.37 13.02 -9.22
CA VAL A 405 6.12 11.93 -8.28
C VAL A 405 4.76 11.25 -8.54
N PHE A 406 3.83 12.00 -9.10
CA PHE A 406 2.46 11.53 -9.38
C PHE A 406 2.31 10.99 -10.81
N GLU A 407 3.18 11.39 -11.74
CA GLU A 407 3.18 10.97 -13.15
C GLU A 407 3.91 9.63 -13.35
N THR A 408 3.33 8.56 -12.84
CA THR A 408 3.97 7.25 -12.71
C THR A 408 3.81 6.33 -13.92
N ALA A 409 3.03 6.72 -14.92
CA ALA A 409 2.79 5.93 -16.14
C ALA A 409 4.09 5.52 -16.86
N GLY A 410 5.15 6.36 -16.77
CA GLY A 410 6.44 6.09 -17.39
C GLY A 410 7.13 4.80 -16.94
N LEU A 411 6.81 4.30 -15.75
CA LEU A 411 7.34 3.02 -15.25
C LEU A 411 6.87 1.80 -16.08
N PHE A 412 5.81 1.97 -16.86
CA PHE A 412 5.22 0.92 -17.69
C PHE A 412 5.57 1.08 -19.17
N GLU A 413 6.31 2.14 -19.53
CA GLU A 413 6.81 2.35 -20.88
C GLU A 413 7.88 1.31 -21.19
N GLY A 414 7.54 0.35 -22.04
CA GLY A 414 8.44 -0.74 -22.43
C GLY A 414 8.14 -2.09 -21.77
N ALA A 415 7.18 -2.19 -20.86
CA ALA A 415 6.67 -3.47 -20.42
C ALA A 415 6.08 -4.22 -21.63
N ARG A 416 6.62 -5.42 -21.90
CA ARG A 416 6.19 -6.26 -23.02
C ARG A 416 5.15 -7.27 -22.52
N ALA A 417 3.98 -7.25 -23.15
CA ALA A 417 2.99 -8.31 -22.99
C ALA A 417 3.53 -9.64 -23.50
#